data_75f5d0688e339ebfb2d4bb600e43d5fb
#
_entry.id   75f5d0688e339ebfb2d4bb600e43d5fb
#
_cell.length_a   1.000
_cell.length_b   1.000
_cell.length_c   1.000
_cell.angle_alpha   90.00
_cell.angle_beta   90.00
_cell.angle_gamma   90.00
#
_symmetry.space_group_name_H-M   'P 1'
#
loop_
_entity.id
_entity.type
_entity.pdbx_description
1 polymer ?
#
loop_
_entity_poly.entity_id
_entity_poly.type
_entity_poly.pdbx_seq_one_letter_code
_entity_poly.pdbx_strand_id
1 'polypeptide(L)'
;MIDTLLTEFKEASQQYDLKFKTYKKLVTVMIESLENIYKYSDEYISFLETVKEYFPTFSINKNSHTIQVVTSNPIRNQHVDILRSHIECVNGKSRDELKQLYFETITNGKFSKKGGAGLGFIEMAKTSGNNLEYSFDPISDEFSLYTFKVTFTL
;
A
#
# COMPACT_ATOMS: atom_id res chain seq x y z
N MET A 1 -13.26 11.06 -3.57
CA MET A 1 -12.97 10.02 -2.54
C MET A 1 -11.60 10.23 -1.89
N ILE A 2 -10.50 10.20 -2.64
CA ILE A 2 -9.14 10.44 -2.11
C ILE A 2 -9.03 11.79 -1.43
N ASP A 3 -9.55 12.86 -2.05
CA ASP A 3 -9.54 14.21 -1.47
C ASP A 3 -10.31 14.29 -0.14
N THR A 4 -11.41 13.58 0.00
CA THR A 4 -12.18 13.50 1.26
C THR A 4 -11.37 12.84 2.35
N LEU A 5 -10.74 11.69 2.04
CA LEU A 5 -9.88 10.98 2.99
C LEU A 5 -8.65 11.80 3.38
N LEU A 6 -8.05 12.55 2.44
CA LEU A 6 -6.94 13.45 2.73
C LEU A 6 -7.35 14.60 3.66
N THR A 7 -8.56 15.14 3.48
CA THR A 7 -9.10 16.18 4.34
C THR A 7 -9.35 15.68 5.75
N GLU A 8 -10.03 14.54 5.90
CA GLU A 8 -10.28 13.89 7.18
C GLU A 8 -8.96 13.53 7.89
N PHE A 9 -7.98 13.01 7.14
CA PHE A 9 -6.67 12.72 7.70
C PHE A 9 -5.92 13.96 8.16
N LYS A 10 -6.03 15.08 7.43
CA LYS A 10 -5.44 16.35 7.82
C LYS A 10 -6.01 16.87 9.15
N GLU A 11 -7.32 16.81 9.30
CA GLU A 11 -8.01 17.19 10.54
C GLU A 11 -7.61 16.29 11.71
N ALA A 12 -7.60 14.98 11.51
CA ALA A 12 -7.16 14.01 12.51
C ALA A 12 -5.68 14.22 12.90
N SER A 13 -4.80 14.52 11.93
CA SER A 13 -3.38 14.74 12.19
C SER A 13 -3.10 15.95 13.09
N GLN A 14 -3.92 16.99 12.97
CA GLN A 14 -3.85 18.18 13.85
C GLN A 14 -4.27 17.82 15.27
N GLN A 15 -5.30 17.01 15.42
CA GLN A 15 -5.79 16.55 16.72
C GLN A 15 -4.76 15.67 17.47
N TYR A 16 -3.97 14.88 16.73
CA TYR A 16 -2.95 13.98 17.29
C TYR A 16 -1.54 14.59 17.37
N ASP A 17 -1.40 15.88 17.10
CA ASP A 17 -0.12 16.62 17.15
C ASP A 17 1.02 15.93 16.38
N LEU A 18 0.74 15.47 15.17
CA LEU A 18 1.73 14.83 14.32
C LEU A 18 2.74 15.86 13.80
N LYS A 19 4.03 15.55 13.95
CA LYS A 19 5.09 16.35 13.34
C LYS A 19 4.89 16.44 11.82
N PHE A 20 5.07 17.60 11.24
CA PHE A 20 4.86 17.85 9.82
C PHE A 20 5.60 16.85 8.89
N LYS A 21 6.82 16.47 9.27
CA LYS A 21 7.60 15.47 8.54
C LYS A 21 6.92 14.10 8.53
N THR A 22 6.37 13.68 9.67
CA THR A 22 5.62 12.41 9.78
C THR A 22 4.33 12.47 8.98
N TYR A 23 3.61 13.57 9.05
CA TYR A 23 2.41 13.81 8.24
C TYR A 23 2.68 13.64 6.75
N LYS A 24 3.72 14.30 6.21
CA LYS A 24 4.09 14.17 4.79
C LYS A 24 4.37 12.71 4.38
N LYS A 25 5.10 11.97 5.20
CA LYS A 25 5.39 10.57 4.95
C LYS A 25 4.13 9.71 4.91
N LEU A 26 3.21 9.95 5.85
CA LEU A 26 1.93 9.24 5.90
C LEU A 26 1.07 9.54 4.67
N VAL A 27 1.01 10.81 4.24
CA VAL A 27 0.29 11.19 3.01
C VAL A 27 0.84 10.45 1.79
N THR A 28 2.16 10.35 1.65
CA THR A 28 2.78 9.59 0.56
C THR A 28 2.32 8.13 0.57
N VAL A 29 2.45 7.46 1.71
CA VAL A 29 2.04 6.05 1.83
C VAL A 29 0.53 5.87 1.64
N MET A 30 -0.27 6.80 2.14
CA MET A 30 -1.72 6.78 1.97
C MET A 30 -2.12 6.84 0.49
N ILE A 31 -1.52 7.75 -0.28
CA ILE A 31 -1.79 7.87 -1.72
C ILE A 31 -1.41 6.58 -2.45
N GLU A 32 -0.19 6.09 -2.26
CA GLU A 32 0.27 4.84 -2.89
C GLU A 32 -0.62 3.63 -2.52
N SER A 33 -1.03 3.55 -1.26
CA SER A 33 -1.91 2.47 -0.79
C SER A 33 -3.31 2.53 -1.40
N LEU A 34 -3.87 3.72 -1.52
CA LEU A 34 -5.19 3.92 -2.15
C LEU A 34 -5.13 3.69 -3.66
N GLU A 35 -4.05 4.08 -4.32
CA GLU A 35 -3.83 3.80 -5.74
C GLU A 35 -3.72 2.28 -5.99
N ASN A 36 -3.07 1.55 -5.10
CA ASN A 36 -3.02 0.08 -5.19
C ASN A 36 -4.42 -0.56 -5.07
N ILE A 37 -5.27 -0.08 -4.15
CA ILE A 37 -6.65 -0.54 -4.04
C ILE A 37 -7.42 -0.24 -5.33
N TYR A 38 -7.32 0.97 -5.82
CA TYR A 38 -8.05 1.43 -7.01
C TYR A 38 -7.64 0.67 -8.28
N LYS A 39 -6.36 0.38 -8.43
CA LYS A 39 -5.78 -0.30 -9.58
C LYS A 39 -6.46 -1.62 -9.94
N TYR A 40 -6.93 -2.36 -8.95
CA TYR A 40 -7.58 -3.66 -9.14
C TYR A 40 -9.10 -3.61 -8.96
N SER A 41 -9.67 -2.44 -8.69
CA SER A 41 -11.07 -2.30 -8.31
C SER A 41 -12.05 -2.81 -9.36
N ASP A 42 -11.78 -2.61 -10.63
CA ASP A 42 -12.60 -3.08 -11.73
C ASP A 42 -12.70 -4.62 -11.82
N GLU A 43 -11.72 -5.32 -11.29
CA GLU A 43 -11.69 -6.80 -11.32
C GLU A 43 -12.54 -7.44 -10.23
N TYR A 44 -12.79 -6.75 -9.11
CA TYR A 44 -13.51 -7.32 -7.98
C TYR A 44 -14.88 -6.67 -7.69
N ILE A 45 -15.26 -5.63 -8.40
CA ILE A 45 -16.56 -4.95 -8.18
C ILE A 45 -17.72 -5.94 -8.28
N SER A 46 -17.77 -6.74 -9.34
CA SER A 46 -18.84 -7.74 -9.53
C SER A 46 -18.80 -8.82 -8.44
N PHE A 47 -17.63 -9.20 -7.97
CA PHE A 47 -17.47 -10.13 -6.87
C PHE A 47 -18.04 -9.56 -5.55
N LEU A 48 -17.80 -8.28 -5.27
CA LEU A 48 -18.29 -7.61 -4.07
C LEU A 48 -19.82 -7.45 -4.04
N GLU A 49 -20.48 -7.43 -5.18
CA GLU A 49 -21.95 -7.43 -5.25
C GLU A 49 -22.55 -8.69 -4.59
N THR A 50 -21.81 -9.80 -4.64
CA THR A 50 -22.23 -11.08 -4.05
C THR A 50 -21.71 -11.31 -2.63
N VAL A 51 -20.55 -10.71 -2.28
CA VAL A 51 -19.85 -10.97 -1.00
C VAL A 51 -19.36 -9.64 -0.38
N LYS A 52 -20.27 -8.95 0.31
CA LYS A 52 -20.00 -7.61 0.88
C LYS A 52 -18.97 -7.58 2.01
N GLU A 53 -18.69 -8.71 2.65
CA GLU A 53 -17.74 -8.79 3.78
C GLU A 53 -16.29 -8.50 3.37
N TYR A 54 -15.97 -8.55 2.07
CA TYR A 54 -14.63 -8.29 1.54
C TYR A 54 -14.48 -6.91 0.88
N PHE A 55 -15.32 -5.95 1.23
CA PHE A 55 -15.14 -4.58 0.76
C PHE A 55 -13.75 -4.06 1.08
N PRO A 56 -13.15 -3.26 0.18
CA PRO A 56 -11.87 -2.63 0.45
C PRO A 56 -11.91 -1.81 1.74
N THR A 57 -10.87 -1.97 2.55
CA THR A 57 -10.71 -1.21 3.78
C THR A 57 -9.39 -0.44 3.76
N PHE A 58 -9.41 0.71 4.41
CA PHE A 58 -8.25 1.53 4.69
C PHE A 58 -8.31 2.01 6.14
N SER A 59 -7.23 1.83 6.89
CA SER A 59 -7.15 2.33 8.26
C SER A 59 -5.77 2.85 8.60
N ILE A 60 -5.73 3.81 9.51
CA ILE A 60 -4.51 4.32 10.13
C ILE A 60 -4.64 4.12 11.63
N ASN A 61 -3.71 3.37 12.21
CA ASN A 61 -3.69 3.06 13.63
C ASN A 61 -2.44 3.66 14.27
N LYS A 62 -2.60 4.42 15.35
CA LYS A 62 -1.50 5.05 16.09
C LYS A 62 -1.46 4.54 17.52
N ASN A 63 -0.27 4.19 18.00
CA ASN A 63 0.02 3.99 19.40
C ASN A 63 1.21 4.88 19.84
N SER A 64 1.74 4.65 21.02
CA SER A 64 2.87 5.45 21.56
C SER A 64 4.19 5.29 20.79
N HIS A 65 4.36 4.21 20.03
CA HIS A 65 5.63 3.85 19.39
C HIS A 65 5.55 3.80 17.86
N THR A 66 4.36 3.57 17.31
CA THR A 66 4.20 3.34 15.87
C THR A 66 2.93 3.98 15.32
N ILE A 67 2.97 4.25 14.01
CA ILE A 67 1.78 4.49 13.19
C ILE A 67 1.77 3.42 12.11
N GLN A 68 0.61 2.80 11.89
CA GLN A 68 0.42 1.77 10.87
C GLN A 68 -0.67 2.19 9.89
N VAL A 69 -0.36 2.10 8.61
CA VAL A 69 -1.34 2.18 7.51
C VAL A 69 -1.66 0.76 7.10
N VAL A 70 -2.92 0.37 7.14
CA VAL A 70 -3.38 -0.97 6.79
C VAL A 70 -4.47 -0.88 5.73
N THR A 71 -4.30 -1.65 4.66
CA THR A 71 -5.31 -1.79 3.62
C THR A 71 -5.67 -3.25 3.41
N SER A 72 -6.90 -3.52 3.00
CA SER A 72 -7.27 -4.83 2.49
C SER A 72 -8.27 -4.72 1.35
N ASN A 73 -8.13 -5.57 0.36
CA ASN A 73 -9.03 -5.66 -0.77
C ASN A 73 -8.91 -7.04 -1.44
N PRO A 74 -9.94 -7.49 -2.13
CA PRO A 74 -9.83 -8.67 -2.98
C PRO A 74 -8.81 -8.43 -4.11
N ILE A 75 -8.11 -9.48 -4.49
CA ILE A 75 -7.21 -9.50 -5.64
C ILE A 75 -7.39 -10.82 -6.38
N ARG A 76 -7.33 -10.80 -7.72
CA ARG A 76 -7.32 -12.05 -8.47
C ARG A 76 -6.08 -12.87 -8.15
N ASN A 77 -6.25 -14.17 -8.00
CA ASN A 77 -5.16 -15.08 -7.65
C ASN A 77 -3.97 -15.01 -8.64
N GLN A 78 -4.24 -14.67 -9.90
CA GLN A 78 -3.18 -14.48 -10.91
C GLN A 78 -2.23 -13.31 -10.61
N HIS A 79 -2.62 -12.34 -9.75
CA HIS A 79 -1.79 -11.19 -9.39
C HIS A 79 -1.00 -11.40 -8.10
N VAL A 80 -1.28 -12.45 -7.35
CA VAL A 80 -0.65 -12.72 -6.03
C VAL A 80 0.86 -12.80 -6.14
N ASP A 81 1.37 -13.59 -7.08
CA ASP A 81 2.82 -13.82 -7.20
C ASP A 81 3.58 -12.55 -7.60
N ILE A 82 3.02 -11.73 -8.48
CA ILE A 82 3.68 -10.47 -8.88
C ILE A 82 3.69 -9.46 -7.74
N LEU A 83 2.61 -9.35 -6.97
CA LEU A 83 2.56 -8.47 -5.80
C LEU A 83 3.53 -8.92 -4.71
N ARG A 84 3.53 -10.21 -4.40
CA ARG A 84 4.48 -10.80 -3.44
C ARG A 84 5.91 -10.52 -3.87
N SER A 85 6.24 -10.75 -5.12
CA SER A 85 7.56 -10.52 -5.69
C SER A 85 8.01 -9.07 -5.53
N HIS A 86 7.14 -8.09 -5.83
CA HIS A 86 7.44 -6.67 -5.66
C HIS A 86 7.72 -6.32 -4.19
N ILE A 87 6.93 -6.82 -3.26
CA ILE A 87 7.10 -6.53 -1.83
C ILE A 87 8.39 -7.19 -1.30
N GLU A 88 8.62 -8.44 -1.62
CA GLU A 88 9.84 -9.16 -1.20
C GLU A 88 11.11 -8.55 -1.80
N CYS A 89 11.02 -8.01 -3.02
CA CYS A 89 12.14 -7.34 -3.67
C CYS A 89 12.61 -6.09 -2.89
N VAL A 90 11.73 -5.38 -2.20
CA VAL A 90 12.09 -4.16 -1.47
C VAL A 90 12.41 -4.41 -0.01
N ASN A 91 11.91 -5.48 0.58
CA ASN A 91 12.15 -5.81 1.97
C ASN A 91 13.63 -6.18 2.21
N GLY A 92 14.16 -5.74 3.35
CA GLY A 92 15.56 -5.97 3.72
C GLY A 92 16.58 -5.06 3.05
N LYS A 93 16.16 -4.19 2.12
CA LYS A 93 17.05 -3.23 1.45
C LYS A 93 17.27 -1.98 2.29
N SER A 94 18.49 -1.46 2.24
CA SER A 94 18.83 -0.15 2.79
C SER A 94 18.17 0.97 1.98
N ARG A 95 18.15 2.17 2.55
CA ARG A 95 17.62 3.35 1.86
C ARG A 95 18.37 3.64 0.55
N ASP A 96 19.69 3.47 0.52
CA ASP A 96 20.50 3.70 -0.68
C ASP A 96 20.23 2.63 -1.75
N GLU A 97 20.09 1.37 -1.34
CA GLU A 97 19.69 0.28 -2.24
C GLU A 97 18.29 0.51 -2.83
N LEU A 98 17.34 1.01 -2.04
CA LEU A 98 15.99 1.37 -2.52
C LEU A 98 16.03 2.53 -3.51
N LYS A 99 16.86 3.55 -3.28
CA LYS A 99 17.04 4.66 -4.22
C LYS A 99 17.61 4.17 -5.55
N GLN A 100 18.60 3.29 -5.51
CA GLN A 100 19.19 2.70 -6.70
C GLN A 100 18.16 1.85 -7.45
N LEU A 101 17.42 1.01 -6.76
CA LEU A 101 16.36 0.19 -7.34
C LEU A 101 15.28 1.05 -8.01
N TYR A 102 14.89 2.16 -7.39
CA TYR A 102 13.94 3.11 -7.96
C TYR A 102 14.46 3.69 -9.28
N PHE A 103 15.71 4.15 -9.29
CA PHE A 103 16.35 4.69 -10.50
C PHE A 103 16.45 3.65 -11.61
N GLU A 104 16.90 2.44 -11.31
CA GLU A 104 17.01 1.35 -12.26
C GLU A 104 15.65 0.98 -12.86
N THR A 105 14.62 0.94 -12.01
CA THR A 105 13.26 0.62 -12.44
C THR A 105 12.70 1.69 -13.39
N ILE A 106 12.95 2.97 -13.13
CA ILE A 106 12.56 4.08 -14.01
C ILE A 106 13.28 3.99 -15.34
N THR A 107 14.58 3.71 -15.34
CA THR A 107 15.41 3.74 -16.56
C THR A 107 15.24 2.50 -17.45
N ASN A 108 14.76 1.38 -16.90
CA ASN A 108 14.55 0.14 -17.65
C ASN A 108 13.32 0.14 -18.56
N GLY A 109 12.54 1.22 -18.60
CA GLY A 109 11.36 1.34 -19.46
C GLY A 109 10.26 0.30 -19.21
N LYS A 110 10.31 -0.42 -18.09
CA LYS A 110 9.30 -1.43 -17.70
C LYS A 110 8.05 -0.78 -17.07
N PHE A 111 7.66 0.38 -17.60
CA PHE A 111 6.46 1.06 -17.15
C PHE A 111 5.21 0.44 -17.76
N SER A 112 4.12 0.46 -17.02
CA SER A 112 2.77 0.58 -17.51
C SER A 112 2.01 -0.68 -17.86
N LYS A 113 2.24 -1.81 -17.21
CA LYS A 113 1.22 -2.85 -17.18
C LYS A 113 0.51 -2.83 -15.84
N LYS A 114 -0.76 -3.28 -15.81
CA LYS A 114 -1.46 -3.57 -14.58
C LYS A 114 -0.55 -4.45 -13.70
N GLY A 115 -0.25 -4.01 -12.48
CA GLY A 115 0.82 -4.57 -11.67
C GLY A 115 2.04 -3.65 -11.57
N GLY A 116 2.24 -2.77 -12.55
CA GLY A 116 3.32 -1.78 -12.59
C GLY A 116 4.71 -2.37 -12.45
N ALA A 117 5.69 -1.52 -12.30
CA ALA A 117 7.08 -1.90 -12.04
C ALA A 117 7.40 -2.02 -10.53
N GLY A 118 6.41 -1.88 -9.66
CA GLY A 118 6.59 -1.91 -8.20
C GLY A 118 7.13 -0.61 -7.60
N LEU A 119 7.06 0.51 -8.33
CA LEU A 119 7.56 1.81 -7.87
C LEU A 119 6.90 2.28 -6.57
N GLY A 120 5.59 2.07 -6.41
CA GLY A 120 4.87 2.40 -5.20
C GLY A 120 5.39 1.67 -3.96
N PHE A 121 5.74 0.39 -4.10
CA PHE A 121 6.33 -0.39 -3.00
C PHE A 121 7.72 0.10 -2.63
N ILE A 122 8.53 0.46 -3.61
CA ILE A 122 9.86 1.06 -3.37
C ILE A 122 9.70 2.37 -2.60
N GLU A 123 8.78 3.23 -3.03
CA GLU A 123 8.51 4.51 -2.38
C GLU A 123 8.00 4.33 -0.94
N MET A 124 7.08 3.39 -0.71
CA MET A 124 6.56 3.11 0.63
C MET A 124 7.63 2.52 1.56
N ALA A 125 8.46 1.60 1.08
CA ALA A 125 9.57 1.04 1.85
C ALA A 125 10.60 2.12 2.21
N LYS A 126 10.97 2.95 1.25
CA LYS A 126 11.92 4.06 1.45
C LYS A 126 11.39 5.10 2.44
N THR A 127 10.10 5.43 2.33
CA THR A 127 9.44 6.46 3.14
C THR A 127 9.22 6.00 4.58
N SER A 128 8.82 4.75 4.79
CA SER A 128 8.60 4.18 6.13
C SER A 128 9.92 3.82 6.84
N GLY A 129 10.92 3.39 6.09
CA GLY A 129 12.17 2.87 6.63
C GLY A 129 12.04 1.49 7.28
N ASN A 130 10.92 0.80 7.07
CA ASN A 130 10.63 -0.52 7.62
C ASN A 130 10.24 -1.50 6.50
N ASN A 131 10.32 -2.79 6.79
CA ASN A 131 9.79 -3.81 5.91
C ASN A 131 8.27 -3.65 5.75
N LEU A 132 7.79 -3.92 4.56
CA LEU A 132 6.38 -3.98 4.24
C LEU A 132 5.83 -5.35 4.64
N GLU A 133 4.67 -5.38 5.27
CA GLU A 133 3.99 -6.61 5.69
C GLU A 133 2.78 -6.87 4.80
N TYR A 134 2.52 -8.13 4.50
CA TYR A 134 1.41 -8.52 3.64
C TYR A 134 0.91 -9.93 3.96
N SER A 135 -0.33 -10.19 3.59
CA SER A 135 -0.89 -11.54 3.51
C SER A 135 -1.81 -11.68 2.32
N PHE A 136 -1.93 -12.91 1.83
CA PHE A 136 -2.88 -13.30 0.80
C PHE A 136 -3.68 -14.50 1.32
N ASP A 137 -4.94 -14.26 1.67
CA ASP A 137 -5.82 -15.28 2.22
C ASP A 137 -6.86 -15.69 1.17
N PRO A 138 -6.87 -16.93 0.70
CA PRO A 138 -7.83 -17.40 -0.31
C PRO A 138 -9.28 -17.19 0.17
N ILE A 139 -10.11 -16.57 -0.67
CA ILE A 139 -11.54 -16.36 -0.41
C ILE A 139 -12.44 -17.05 -1.44
N SER A 140 -11.90 -17.39 -2.59
CA SER A 140 -12.55 -18.18 -3.65
C SER A 140 -11.51 -18.80 -4.57
N ASP A 141 -11.95 -19.58 -5.56
CA ASP A 141 -11.06 -20.12 -6.59
C ASP A 141 -10.38 -19.03 -7.44
N GLU A 142 -10.99 -17.84 -7.53
CA GLU A 142 -10.50 -16.74 -8.35
C GLU A 142 -9.83 -15.62 -7.54
N PHE A 143 -10.18 -15.45 -6.26
CA PHE A 143 -9.77 -14.31 -5.45
C PHE A 143 -9.12 -14.71 -4.14
N SER A 144 -8.18 -13.87 -3.70
CA SER A 144 -7.63 -13.84 -2.35
C SER A 144 -7.87 -12.49 -1.70
N LEU A 145 -8.00 -12.44 -0.40
CA LEU A 145 -7.97 -11.19 0.36
C LEU A 145 -6.51 -10.77 0.51
N TYR A 146 -6.16 -9.65 -0.09
CA TYR A 146 -4.85 -9.03 0.03
C TYR A 146 -4.88 -8.02 1.17
N THR A 147 -4.13 -8.28 2.22
CA THR A 147 -3.90 -7.35 3.33
C THR A 147 -2.48 -6.82 3.25
N PHE A 148 -2.33 -5.50 3.33
CA PHE A 148 -1.03 -4.83 3.21
C PHE A 148 -0.86 -3.82 4.36
N LYS A 149 0.33 -3.79 4.96
CA LYS A 149 0.61 -2.93 6.10
C LYS A 149 1.96 -2.25 5.99
N VAL A 150 1.96 -0.95 6.25
CA VAL A 150 3.16 -0.11 6.35
C VAL A 150 3.26 0.44 7.76
N THR A 151 4.40 0.24 8.41
CA THR A 151 4.64 0.70 9.79
C THR A 151 5.70 1.80 9.82
N PHE A 152 5.38 2.88 10.51
CA PHE A 152 6.31 3.96 10.85
C PHE A 152 6.67 3.86 12.33
N THR A 153 7.95 3.90 12.63
CA THR A 153 8.44 4.04 14.00
C THR A 153 8.46 5.51 14.40
N LEU A 154 7.88 5.83 15.55
CA LEU A 154 7.82 7.19 16.10
C LEU A 154 9.05 7.53 16.94
#